data_48aff6010ad038e279e202e356d5a33d
#
_entry.id   48aff6010ad038e279e202e356d5a33d
#
_cell.length_a   1.000
_cell.length_b   1.000
_cell.length_c   1.000
_cell.angle_alpha   90.00
_cell.angle_beta   90.00
_cell.angle_gamma   90.00
#
_symmetry.space_group_name_H-M   'P 1'
#
loop_
_entity.id
_entity.type
_entity.pdbx_description
1 polymer ?
#
loop_
_entity_poly.entity_id
_entity_poly.type
_entity_poly.pdbx_seq_one_letter_code
_entity_poly.pdbx_strand_id
1 'polypeptide(L)'
;MSAFLRRLSAVRMPVWSAPLALLGASLLSYGVLLPWLGFYWDDWAFVWISQKLGPEGLARYFSTNRPIWGLLYPLSTALVGSSPLGWQIFGLVWHWISAVSLWGAVRALWPKHAEAALWISLLYVVYPGFDQQAIAITYGHFFIVLTLFFSSYMFTALAFRQPRRAALWTALALLTSLANLMMMEYFFVLELLRAVWLWVLAGESALPARERLRQTLRRGLPYALLFLGAACWRAFFFRFQTQNYELGLLTQLQSAPLNTLAQLAWTVVRDVFVVSFGAWAHAFRLPDAAVFGARTIQLFAALVTAAAGLTSLYLGLTRAESARAESPRAAWAKPALL
;
A
#
# COMPACT_ATOMS: atom_id res chain seq x y z
N MET A 1 0.05 -36.64 -13.08
CA MET A 1 -0.44 -35.61 -12.17
C MET A 1 -1.45 -36.25 -11.23
N SER A 2 -1.23 -36.22 -9.90
CA SER A 2 -2.06 -36.96 -8.93
C SER A 2 -3.52 -36.43 -8.93
N ALA A 3 -4.50 -37.29 -8.53
CA ALA A 3 -5.91 -36.91 -8.39
C ALA A 3 -6.10 -35.69 -7.44
N PHE A 4 -5.21 -35.56 -6.46
CA PHE A 4 -5.13 -34.43 -5.53
C PHE A 4 -4.85 -33.10 -6.25
N LEU A 5 -3.83 -33.05 -7.13
CA LEU A 5 -3.50 -31.84 -7.91
C LEU A 5 -4.64 -31.46 -8.87
N ARG A 6 -5.36 -32.46 -9.38
CA ARG A 6 -6.56 -32.23 -10.21
C ARG A 6 -7.74 -31.63 -9.43
N ARG A 7 -7.90 -31.99 -8.16
CA ARG A 7 -8.93 -31.40 -7.29
C ARG A 7 -8.56 -29.97 -6.90
N LEU A 8 -7.31 -29.68 -6.59
CA LEU A 8 -6.84 -28.33 -6.29
C LEU A 8 -7.01 -27.37 -7.49
N SER A 9 -6.72 -27.82 -8.72
CA SER A 9 -6.88 -26.99 -9.91
C SER A 9 -8.34 -26.75 -10.31
N ALA A 10 -9.30 -27.49 -9.75
CA ALA A 10 -10.72 -27.30 -9.95
C ALA A 10 -11.36 -26.31 -8.94
N VAL A 11 -10.63 -25.93 -7.90
CA VAL A 11 -11.09 -24.98 -6.89
C VAL A 11 -10.96 -23.57 -7.48
N ARG A 12 -12.08 -23.06 -7.99
CA ARG A 12 -12.18 -21.62 -8.30
C ARG A 12 -12.15 -20.86 -7.00
N MET A 13 -11.08 -20.14 -6.74
CA MET A 13 -10.99 -19.27 -5.58
C MET A 13 -12.04 -18.16 -5.71
N PRO A 14 -13.05 -18.11 -4.84
CA PRO A 14 -14.03 -17.02 -4.91
C PRO A 14 -13.34 -15.70 -4.61
N VAL A 15 -13.88 -14.62 -5.13
CA VAL A 15 -13.30 -13.27 -5.01
C VAL A 15 -13.03 -12.86 -3.57
N TRP A 16 -13.87 -13.31 -2.64
CA TRP A 16 -13.68 -13.04 -1.20
C TRP A 16 -12.47 -13.76 -0.59
N SER A 17 -11.85 -14.71 -1.29
CA SER A 17 -10.62 -15.36 -0.82
C SER A 17 -9.36 -14.49 -0.97
N ALA A 18 -9.41 -13.42 -1.79
CA ALA A 18 -8.26 -12.54 -1.97
C ALA A 18 -7.82 -11.85 -0.65
N PRO A 19 -8.71 -11.26 0.17
CA PRO A 19 -8.34 -10.74 1.49
C PRO A 19 -7.69 -11.79 2.40
N LEU A 20 -8.15 -13.04 2.36
CA LEU A 20 -7.57 -14.15 3.15
C LEU A 20 -6.20 -14.56 2.61
N ALA A 21 -6.01 -14.57 1.30
CA ALA A 21 -4.69 -14.84 0.70
C ALA A 21 -3.68 -13.75 1.08
N LEU A 22 -4.10 -12.48 1.07
CA LEU A 22 -3.28 -11.35 1.53
C LEU A 22 -2.97 -11.44 3.04
N LEU A 23 -3.93 -11.87 3.87
CA LEU A 23 -3.69 -12.13 5.28
C LEU A 23 -2.67 -13.25 5.48
N GLY A 24 -2.83 -14.35 4.76
CA GLY A 24 -1.88 -15.47 4.78
C GLY A 24 -0.46 -15.03 4.40
N ALA A 25 -0.33 -14.24 3.33
CA ALA A 25 0.95 -13.68 2.91
C ALA A 25 1.55 -12.76 3.99
N SER A 26 0.75 -11.86 4.59
CA SER A 26 1.20 -10.98 5.67
C SER A 26 1.67 -11.75 6.91
N LEU A 27 0.91 -12.80 7.30
CA LEU A 27 1.28 -13.67 8.43
C LEU A 27 2.56 -14.44 8.17
N LEU A 28 2.75 -14.97 6.96
CA LEU A 28 3.96 -15.71 6.59
C LEU A 28 5.19 -14.79 6.51
N SER A 29 5.02 -13.57 5.98
CA SER A 29 6.14 -12.66 5.79
C SER A 29 6.57 -11.96 7.08
N TYR A 30 5.62 -11.58 7.93
CA TYR A 30 5.87 -10.74 9.11
C TYR A 30 5.32 -11.33 10.41
N GLY A 31 4.28 -12.16 10.35
CA GLY A 31 3.56 -12.65 11.52
C GLY A 31 4.35 -13.65 12.34
N VAL A 32 5.21 -14.47 11.71
CA VAL A 32 5.93 -15.57 12.35
C VAL A 32 6.83 -15.07 13.50
N LEU A 33 7.43 -13.90 13.37
CA LEU A 33 8.36 -13.35 14.35
C LEU A 33 7.71 -12.47 15.43
N LEU A 34 6.43 -12.11 15.30
CA LEU A 34 5.75 -11.16 16.20
C LEU A 34 5.92 -11.47 17.70
N PRO A 35 5.85 -12.74 18.16
CA PRO A 35 5.97 -13.03 19.60
C PRO A 35 7.34 -12.68 20.19
N TRP A 36 8.37 -12.54 19.36
CA TRP A 36 9.75 -12.22 19.78
C TRP A 36 10.18 -10.79 19.50
N LEU A 37 9.30 -9.99 18.84
CA LEU A 37 9.60 -8.60 18.56
C LEU A 37 9.22 -7.70 19.74
N GLY A 38 10.07 -6.70 19.95
CA GLY A 38 9.88 -5.65 20.94
C GLY A 38 9.44 -4.32 20.32
N PHE A 39 9.87 -3.25 20.98
CA PHE A 39 9.83 -1.89 20.43
C PHE A 39 11.18 -1.56 19.79
N TYR A 40 11.15 -0.85 18.69
CA TYR A 40 12.34 -0.48 17.95
C TYR A 40 12.29 1.00 17.60
N TRP A 41 13.44 1.62 17.56
CA TRP A 41 13.68 2.99 17.10
C TRP A 41 12.71 4.01 17.74
N ASP A 42 11.93 4.74 16.92
CA ASP A 42 10.99 5.77 17.38
C ASP A 42 9.91 5.24 18.33
N ASP A 43 9.58 3.95 18.24
CA ASP A 43 8.56 3.33 19.09
C ASP A 43 8.89 3.46 20.57
N TRP A 44 10.17 3.42 20.96
CA TRP A 44 10.60 3.63 22.34
C TRP A 44 10.21 5.01 22.87
N ALA A 45 10.42 6.05 22.07
CA ALA A 45 10.06 7.41 22.43
C ALA A 45 8.54 7.54 22.59
N PHE A 46 7.77 6.94 21.69
CA PHE A 46 6.31 7.00 21.73
C PHE A 46 5.72 6.25 22.93
N VAL A 47 6.25 5.08 23.24
CA VAL A 47 5.85 4.34 24.45
C VAL A 47 6.17 5.13 25.70
N TRP A 48 7.37 5.70 25.80
CA TRP A 48 7.78 6.51 26.92
C TRP A 48 6.87 7.75 27.10
N ILE A 49 6.58 8.50 26.02
CA ILE A 49 5.68 9.65 26.06
C ILE A 49 4.29 9.21 26.53
N SER A 50 3.76 8.14 25.97
CA SER A 50 2.45 7.61 26.33
C SER A 50 2.36 7.20 27.81
N GLN A 51 3.40 6.54 28.32
CA GLN A 51 3.44 6.10 29.74
C GLN A 51 3.62 7.25 30.73
N LYS A 52 4.39 8.28 30.38
CA LYS A 52 4.71 9.41 31.28
C LYS A 52 3.72 10.57 31.18
N LEU A 53 3.22 10.85 29.98
CA LEU A 53 2.35 12.01 29.69
C LEU A 53 0.93 11.59 29.32
N GLY A 54 0.64 10.29 29.35
CA GLY A 54 -0.64 9.73 28.94
C GLY A 54 -0.79 9.70 27.39
N PRO A 55 -1.89 9.10 26.89
CA PRO A 55 -2.15 8.99 25.44
C PRO A 55 -2.18 10.34 24.73
N GLU A 56 -2.69 11.39 25.38
CA GLU A 56 -2.74 12.75 24.86
C GLU A 56 -1.34 13.38 24.67
N GLY A 57 -0.33 12.85 25.37
CA GLY A 57 1.06 13.29 25.21
C GLY A 57 1.56 13.13 23.79
N LEU A 58 1.18 12.06 23.09
CA LEU A 58 1.54 11.84 21.68
C LEU A 58 0.83 12.81 20.74
N ALA A 59 -0.45 13.09 20.96
CA ALA A 59 -1.17 14.11 20.18
C ALA A 59 -0.49 15.47 20.31
N ARG A 60 -0.07 15.84 21.53
CA ARG A 60 0.69 17.08 21.82
C ARG A 60 2.08 17.05 21.15
N TYR A 61 2.79 15.94 21.21
CA TYR A 61 4.09 15.79 20.56
C TYR A 61 3.99 16.02 19.04
N PHE A 62 3.01 15.41 18.38
CA PHE A 62 2.80 15.55 16.94
C PHE A 62 2.14 16.87 16.53
N SER A 63 1.58 17.65 17.47
CA SER A 63 0.97 18.95 17.15
C SER A 63 1.96 19.93 16.50
N THR A 64 3.26 19.75 16.74
CA THR A 64 4.34 20.60 16.22
C THR A 64 4.70 20.31 14.76
N ASN A 65 4.34 19.13 14.23
CA ASN A 65 4.72 18.73 12.87
C ASN A 65 3.58 18.07 12.07
N ARG A 66 2.80 17.16 12.68
CA ARG A 66 1.71 16.40 12.04
C ARG A 66 0.48 16.29 12.96
N PRO A 67 -0.21 17.42 13.22
CA PRO A 67 -1.27 17.47 14.25
C PRO A 67 -2.40 16.47 13.97
N ILE A 68 -2.84 16.32 12.72
CA ILE A 68 -3.94 15.41 12.37
C ILE A 68 -3.52 13.95 12.52
N TRP A 69 -2.29 13.62 12.15
CA TRP A 69 -1.74 12.28 12.35
C TRP A 69 -1.61 11.96 13.86
N GLY A 70 -1.20 12.94 14.64
CA GLY A 70 -1.09 12.85 16.09
C GLY A 70 -2.41 12.46 16.79
N LEU A 71 -3.56 12.78 16.21
CA LEU A 71 -4.87 12.43 16.76
C LEU A 71 -5.18 10.92 16.72
N LEU A 72 -4.47 10.14 15.90
CA LEU A 72 -4.62 8.70 15.85
C LEU A 72 -4.06 8.01 17.12
N TYR A 73 -3.03 8.58 17.72
CA TYR A 73 -2.28 7.94 18.79
C TYR A 73 -3.06 7.76 20.10
N PRO A 74 -3.87 8.73 20.59
CA PRO A 74 -4.72 8.50 21.76
C PRO A 74 -5.66 7.30 21.57
N LEU A 75 -6.27 7.18 20.40
CA LEU A 75 -7.20 6.07 20.11
C LEU A 75 -6.46 4.74 20.03
N SER A 76 -5.37 4.66 19.29
CA SER A 76 -4.60 3.42 19.15
C SER A 76 -3.94 3.00 20.46
N THR A 77 -3.43 3.95 21.25
CA THR A 77 -2.85 3.68 22.57
C THR A 77 -3.91 3.20 23.57
N ALA A 78 -5.10 3.78 23.53
CA ALA A 78 -6.22 3.30 24.37
C ALA A 78 -6.64 1.87 24.00
N LEU A 79 -6.55 1.50 22.71
CA LEU A 79 -6.91 0.17 22.22
C LEU A 79 -5.82 -0.87 22.51
N VAL A 80 -4.56 -0.53 22.28
CA VAL A 80 -3.44 -1.50 22.28
C VAL A 80 -2.69 -1.50 23.61
N GLY A 81 -2.67 -0.37 24.30
CA GLY A 81 -1.92 -0.21 25.55
C GLY A 81 -0.41 -0.15 25.34
N SER A 82 0.35 -0.72 26.28
CA SER A 82 1.82 -0.70 26.29
C SER A 82 2.47 -2.03 25.89
N SER A 83 1.70 -3.00 25.39
CA SER A 83 2.21 -4.31 25.00
C SER A 83 2.96 -4.27 23.68
N PRO A 84 4.26 -4.67 23.59
CA PRO A 84 4.97 -4.76 22.32
C PRO A 84 4.23 -5.67 21.33
N LEU A 85 3.80 -6.85 21.77
CA LEU A 85 3.06 -7.79 20.93
C LEU A 85 1.76 -7.17 20.39
N GLY A 86 1.03 -6.43 21.22
CA GLY A 86 -0.18 -5.73 20.79
C GLY A 86 0.10 -4.76 19.65
N TRP A 87 1.18 -3.97 19.73
CA TRP A 87 1.57 -3.05 18.69
C TRP A 87 2.07 -3.75 17.43
N GLN A 88 2.80 -4.86 17.55
CA GLN A 88 3.22 -5.66 16.41
C GLN A 88 2.01 -6.25 15.67
N ILE A 89 1.00 -6.73 16.39
CA ILE A 89 -0.28 -7.20 15.79
C ILE A 89 -1.00 -6.02 15.13
N PHE A 90 -1.07 -4.86 15.78
CA PHE A 90 -1.68 -3.65 15.23
C PHE A 90 -1.02 -3.26 13.88
N GLY A 91 0.30 -3.21 13.82
CA GLY A 91 1.05 -2.92 12.60
C GLY A 91 0.76 -3.94 11.49
N LEU A 92 0.75 -5.24 11.80
CA LEU A 92 0.44 -6.30 10.86
C LEU A 92 -1.00 -6.20 10.32
N VAL A 93 -1.97 -5.95 11.19
CA VAL A 93 -3.38 -5.81 10.82
C VAL A 93 -3.56 -4.63 9.86
N TRP A 94 -2.95 -3.48 10.15
CA TRP A 94 -3.06 -2.32 9.27
C TRP A 94 -2.29 -2.50 7.96
N HIS A 95 -1.17 -3.21 7.96
CA HIS A 95 -0.49 -3.61 6.72
C HIS A 95 -1.41 -4.46 5.84
N TRP A 96 -2.05 -5.48 6.41
CA TRP A 96 -3.04 -6.30 5.71
C TRP A 96 -4.24 -5.47 5.19
N ILE A 97 -4.82 -4.59 6.01
CA ILE A 97 -5.95 -3.73 5.60
C ILE A 97 -5.53 -2.81 4.44
N SER A 98 -4.32 -2.26 4.47
CA SER A 98 -3.80 -1.44 3.38
C SER A 98 -3.64 -2.24 2.08
N ALA A 99 -3.17 -3.49 2.16
CA ALA A 99 -3.07 -4.40 1.02
C ALA A 99 -4.46 -4.75 0.44
N VAL A 100 -5.46 -5.00 1.29
CA VAL A 100 -6.85 -5.22 0.88
C VAL A 100 -7.44 -3.97 0.20
N SER A 101 -7.12 -2.78 0.72
CA SER A 101 -7.54 -1.50 0.13
C SER A 101 -6.90 -1.28 -1.24
N LEU A 102 -5.62 -1.60 -1.40
CA LEU A 102 -4.92 -1.58 -2.69
C LEU A 102 -5.57 -2.56 -3.69
N TRP A 103 -5.83 -3.80 -3.26
CA TRP A 103 -6.52 -4.79 -4.07
C TRP A 103 -7.90 -4.29 -4.51
N GLY A 104 -8.68 -3.71 -3.59
CA GLY A 104 -9.97 -3.10 -3.90
C GLY A 104 -9.87 -1.97 -4.92
N ALA A 105 -8.86 -1.11 -4.78
CA ALA A 105 -8.61 0.00 -5.69
C ALA A 105 -8.27 -0.49 -7.11
N VAL A 106 -7.28 -1.39 -7.25
CA VAL A 106 -6.86 -1.93 -8.55
C VAL A 106 -8.00 -2.72 -9.20
N ARG A 107 -8.75 -3.50 -8.42
CA ARG A 107 -9.91 -4.23 -8.90
C ARG A 107 -11.05 -3.31 -9.36
N ALA A 108 -11.28 -2.20 -8.65
CA ALA A 108 -12.25 -1.20 -9.06
C ALA A 108 -11.82 -0.48 -10.34
N LEU A 109 -10.50 -0.30 -10.54
CA LEU A 109 -9.95 0.27 -11.78
C LEU A 109 -10.07 -0.72 -12.95
N TRP A 110 -9.69 -1.99 -12.75
CA TRP A 110 -9.66 -3.03 -13.79
C TRP A 110 -10.45 -4.27 -13.39
N PRO A 111 -11.80 -4.25 -13.41
CA PRO A 111 -12.64 -5.36 -12.94
C PRO A 111 -12.43 -6.67 -13.70
N LYS A 112 -12.01 -6.57 -14.98
CA LYS A 112 -11.72 -7.74 -15.83
C LYS A 112 -10.38 -8.42 -15.49
N HIS A 113 -9.51 -7.76 -14.73
CA HIS A 113 -8.17 -8.24 -14.39
C HIS A 113 -8.04 -8.51 -12.87
N ALA A 114 -8.95 -9.30 -12.32
CA ALA A 114 -8.99 -9.61 -10.88
C ALA A 114 -7.70 -10.29 -10.39
N GLU A 115 -7.09 -11.11 -11.25
CA GLU A 115 -5.83 -11.79 -10.96
C GLU A 115 -4.66 -10.79 -10.84
N ALA A 116 -4.56 -9.83 -11.77
CA ALA A 116 -3.54 -8.78 -11.69
C ALA A 116 -3.68 -7.95 -10.41
N ALA A 117 -4.92 -7.66 -9.97
CA ALA A 117 -5.16 -6.95 -8.72
C ALA A 117 -4.62 -7.74 -7.51
N LEU A 118 -4.81 -9.06 -7.49
CA LEU A 118 -4.28 -9.92 -6.43
C LEU A 118 -2.74 -9.94 -6.45
N TRP A 119 -2.12 -10.12 -7.62
CA TRP A 119 -0.66 -10.13 -7.73
C TRP A 119 -0.01 -8.81 -7.33
N ILE A 120 -0.55 -7.67 -7.76
CA ILE A 120 -0.07 -6.35 -7.36
C ILE A 120 -0.11 -6.21 -5.83
N SER A 121 -1.20 -6.66 -5.20
CA SER A 121 -1.34 -6.56 -3.75
C SER A 121 -0.48 -7.56 -2.98
N LEU A 122 -0.24 -8.75 -3.53
CA LEU A 122 0.73 -9.69 -2.97
C LEU A 122 2.16 -9.14 -3.04
N LEU A 123 2.56 -8.56 -4.18
CA LEU A 123 3.87 -7.92 -4.33
C LEU A 123 4.03 -6.73 -3.37
N TYR A 124 2.95 -5.99 -3.10
CA TYR A 124 2.96 -4.95 -2.09
C TYR A 124 3.20 -5.51 -0.68
N VAL A 125 2.50 -6.60 -0.30
CA VAL A 125 2.67 -7.22 1.03
C VAL A 125 4.09 -7.73 1.24
N VAL A 126 4.67 -8.38 0.24
CA VAL A 126 6.00 -9.02 0.36
C VAL A 126 7.14 -8.13 -0.14
N TYR A 127 6.89 -6.83 -0.34
CA TYR A 127 7.88 -5.91 -0.89
C TYR A 127 9.14 -5.82 -0.02
N PRO A 128 10.30 -6.28 -0.49
CA PRO A 128 11.50 -6.41 0.34
C PRO A 128 12.20 -5.08 0.63
N GLY A 129 11.80 -3.99 -0.02
CA GLY A 129 12.28 -2.65 0.29
C GLY A 129 11.61 -2.03 1.52
N PHE A 130 10.61 -2.69 2.09
CA PHE A 130 9.97 -2.29 3.34
C PHE A 130 10.49 -3.17 4.49
N ASP A 131 11.55 -2.72 5.12
CA ASP A 131 12.24 -3.42 6.21
C ASP A 131 11.86 -2.91 7.62
N GLN A 132 10.93 -1.96 7.70
CA GLN A 132 10.58 -1.24 8.93
C GLN A 132 9.30 -1.76 9.60
N GLN A 133 8.82 -2.94 9.20
CA GLN A 133 7.60 -3.52 9.78
C GLN A 133 7.68 -3.69 11.30
N ALA A 134 8.87 -3.99 11.84
CA ALA A 134 9.08 -4.18 13.27
C ALA A 134 8.96 -2.87 14.09
N ILE A 135 9.04 -1.70 13.47
CA ILE A 135 8.78 -0.39 14.09
C ILE A 135 7.27 -0.16 14.06
N ALA A 136 6.56 -0.90 14.90
CA ALA A 136 5.14 -1.19 14.74
C ALA A 136 4.23 -0.01 15.07
N ILE A 137 4.61 0.86 16.01
CA ILE A 137 3.80 2.04 16.35
C ILE A 137 3.85 3.03 15.20
N THR A 138 5.03 3.38 14.75
CA THR A 138 5.24 4.37 13.68
C THR A 138 4.63 3.89 12.38
N TYR A 139 5.02 2.72 11.90
CA TYR A 139 4.59 2.23 10.58
C TYR A 139 3.20 1.61 10.58
N GLY A 140 2.68 1.15 11.72
CA GLY A 140 1.26 0.82 11.85
C GLY A 140 0.36 2.01 11.51
N HIS A 141 0.72 3.20 11.98
CA HIS A 141 0.00 4.43 11.63
C HIS A 141 0.23 4.87 10.17
N PHE A 142 1.41 4.60 9.59
CA PHE A 142 1.64 4.79 8.15
C PHE A 142 0.71 3.92 7.30
N PHE A 143 0.46 2.68 7.70
CA PHE A 143 -0.48 1.81 6.99
C PHE A 143 -1.93 2.30 7.09
N ILE A 144 -2.32 3.00 8.16
CA ILE A 144 -3.62 3.69 8.21
C ILE A 144 -3.69 4.75 7.11
N VAL A 145 -2.63 5.56 6.96
CA VAL A 145 -2.57 6.61 5.93
C VAL A 145 -2.59 6.00 4.52
N LEU A 146 -1.86 4.91 4.28
CA LEU A 146 -1.91 4.14 3.02
C LEU A 146 -3.30 3.56 2.75
N THR A 147 -3.98 3.06 3.79
CA THR A 147 -5.35 2.57 3.67
C THR A 147 -6.30 3.66 3.19
N LEU A 148 -6.20 4.87 3.76
CA LEU A 148 -6.98 6.03 3.34
C LEU A 148 -6.68 6.42 1.88
N PHE A 149 -5.41 6.42 1.50
CA PHE A 149 -4.97 6.69 0.13
C PHE A 149 -5.58 5.72 -0.87
N PHE A 150 -5.38 4.41 -0.68
CA PHE A 150 -5.92 3.41 -1.59
C PHE A 150 -7.45 3.39 -1.60
N SER A 151 -8.09 3.57 -0.44
CA SER A 151 -9.55 3.67 -0.34
C SER A 151 -10.09 4.85 -1.13
N SER A 152 -9.43 6.00 -1.10
CA SER A 152 -9.82 7.17 -1.89
C SER A 152 -9.81 6.86 -3.40
N TYR A 153 -8.82 6.14 -3.89
CA TYR A 153 -8.73 5.71 -5.29
C TYR A 153 -9.79 4.67 -5.65
N MET A 154 -10.05 3.74 -4.74
CA MET A 154 -11.15 2.77 -4.89
C MET A 154 -12.51 3.47 -5.00
N PHE A 155 -12.81 4.39 -4.09
CA PHE A 155 -14.08 5.13 -4.12
C PHE A 155 -14.21 6.01 -5.36
N THR A 156 -13.10 6.60 -5.85
CA THR A 156 -13.07 7.33 -7.12
C THR A 156 -13.49 6.43 -8.29
N ALA A 157 -12.98 5.21 -8.36
CA ALA A 157 -13.36 4.25 -9.40
C ALA A 157 -14.82 3.80 -9.25
N LEU A 158 -15.29 3.57 -8.03
CA LEU A 158 -16.68 3.21 -7.75
C LEU A 158 -17.66 4.34 -8.14
N ALA A 159 -17.26 5.61 -7.95
CA ALA A 159 -18.05 6.76 -8.40
C ALA A 159 -18.25 6.79 -9.93
N PHE A 160 -17.27 6.31 -10.69
CA PHE A 160 -17.38 6.14 -12.13
C PHE A 160 -18.31 4.98 -12.52
N ARG A 161 -18.18 3.85 -11.83
CA ARG A 161 -18.87 2.59 -12.18
C ARG A 161 -20.31 2.52 -11.69
N GLN A 162 -20.66 3.30 -10.66
CA GLN A 162 -21.97 3.29 -10.04
C GLN A 162 -22.62 4.69 -10.09
N PRO A 163 -23.15 5.13 -11.24
CA PRO A 163 -23.69 6.48 -11.41
C PRO A 163 -24.79 6.84 -10.41
N ARG A 164 -25.62 5.85 -10.02
CA ARG A 164 -26.70 6.05 -9.03
C ARG A 164 -26.19 6.41 -7.64
N ARG A 165 -24.94 6.04 -7.29
CA ARG A 165 -24.29 6.30 -6.01
C ARG A 165 -23.04 7.17 -6.16
N ALA A 166 -22.87 7.83 -7.32
CA ALA A 166 -21.67 8.59 -7.62
C ALA A 166 -21.39 9.68 -6.59
N ALA A 167 -22.41 10.38 -6.11
CA ALA A 167 -22.25 11.41 -5.08
C ALA A 167 -21.70 10.85 -3.77
N LEU A 168 -22.24 9.73 -3.30
CA LEU A 168 -21.76 9.04 -2.09
C LEU A 168 -20.29 8.62 -2.23
N TRP A 169 -19.95 7.95 -3.34
CA TRP A 169 -18.59 7.47 -3.57
C TRP A 169 -17.59 8.62 -3.74
N THR A 170 -18.02 9.72 -4.39
CA THR A 170 -17.19 10.93 -4.51
C THR A 170 -16.97 11.58 -3.13
N ALA A 171 -17.99 11.67 -2.30
CA ALA A 171 -17.87 12.20 -0.94
C ALA A 171 -16.91 11.37 -0.08
N LEU A 172 -17.03 10.03 -0.12
CA LEU A 172 -16.12 9.13 0.59
C LEU A 172 -14.68 9.23 0.05
N ALA A 173 -14.51 9.36 -1.28
CA ALA A 173 -13.20 9.54 -1.89
C ALA A 173 -12.55 10.86 -1.48
N LEU A 174 -13.31 11.95 -1.42
CA LEU A 174 -12.81 13.25 -0.96
C LEU A 174 -12.49 13.24 0.53
N LEU A 175 -13.33 12.62 1.36
CA LEU A 175 -13.10 12.53 2.80
C LEU A 175 -11.81 11.74 3.11
N THR A 176 -11.64 10.58 2.47
CA THR A 176 -10.44 9.75 2.68
C THR A 176 -9.18 10.40 2.09
N SER A 177 -9.28 11.13 0.96
CA SER A 177 -8.18 11.92 0.41
C SER A 177 -7.80 13.08 1.33
N LEU A 178 -8.79 13.82 1.84
CA LEU A 178 -8.56 14.91 2.79
C LEU A 178 -7.84 14.40 4.04
N ALA A 179 -8.34 13.33 4.66
CA ALA A 179 -7.72 12.73 5.83
C ALA A 179 -6.25 12.31 5.53
N ASN A 180 -6.01 11.65 4.39
CA ASN A 180 -4.67 11.25 3.97
C ASN A 180 -3.72 12.45 3.82
N LEU A 181 -4.12 13.48 3.04
CA LEU A 181 -3.29 14.66 2.78
C LEU A 181 -3.03 15.49 4.05
N MET A 182 -4.01 15.57 4.94
CA MET A 182 -3.85 16.29 6.21
C MET A 182 -2.93 15.55 7.20
N MET A 183 -2.84 14.23 7.11
CA MET A 183 -1.98 13.43 7.98
C MET A 183 -0.53 13.41 7.52
N MET A 184 -0.28 13.31 6.18
CA MET A 184 1.06 12.99 5.70
C MET A 184 1.36 13.66 4.34
N GLU A 185 2.32 14.57 4.33
CA GLU A 185 2.76 15.32 3.15
C GLU A 185 3.40 14.46 2.05
N TYR A 186 3.91 13.29 2.37
CA TYR A 186 4.54 12.36 1.40
C TYR A 186 3.59 11.93 0.29
N PHE A 187 2.28 11.97 0.56
CA PHE A 187 1.25 11.59 -0.41
C PHE A 187 0.87 12.70 -1.39
N PHE A 188 1.36 13.93 -1.19
CA PHE A 188 1.00 15.05 -2.07
C PHE A 188 1.36 14.77 -3.53
N VAL A 189 2.59 14.31 -3.78
CA VAL A 189 3.02 13.98 -5.15
C VAL A 189 2.22 12.80 -5.72
N LEU A 190 1.87 11.82 -4.89
CA LEU A 190 1.08 10.66 -5.32
C LEU A 190 -0.36 11.02 -5.69
N GLU A 191 -0.90 12.13 -5.18
CA GLU A 191 -2.24 12.59 -5.57
C GLU A 191 -2.31 12.99 -7.06
N LEU A 192 -1.18 13.34 -7.68
CA LEU A 192 -1.11 13.60 -9.13
C LEU A 192 -1.47 12.35 -9.97
N LEU A 193 -1.26 11.14 -9.43
CA LEU A 193 -1.68 9.89 -10.08
C LEU A 193 -3.20 9.82 -10.28
N ARG A 194 -3.99 10.61 -9.53
CA ARG A 194 -5.44 10.66 -9.69
C ARG A 194 -5.86 11.13 -11.08
N ALA A 195 -5.12 12.03 -11.68
CA ALA A 195 -5.37 12.46 -13.06
C ALA A 195 -5.23 11.27 -14.03
N VAL A 196 -4.18 10.46 -13.85
CA VAL A 196 -3.95 9.25 -14.65
C VAL A 196 -5.05 8.22 -14.37
N TRP A 197 -5.44 8.03 -13.11
CA TRP A 197 -6.51 7.13 -12.70
C TRP A 197 -7.84 7.47 -13.38
N LEU A 198 -8.22 8.75 -13.32
CA LEU A 198 -9.42 9.26 -13.96
C LEU A 198 -9.36 9.15 -15.49
N TRP A 199 -8.18 9.40 -16.07
CA TRP A 199 -7.95 9.23 -17.50
C TRP A 199 -8.15 7.79 -17.95
N VAL A 200 -7.64 6.82 -17.20
CA VAL A 200 -7.83 5.40 -17.49
C VAL A 200 -9.32 5.04 -17.42
N LEU A 201 -10.01 5.45 -16.37
CA LEU A 201 -11.45 5.21 -16.20
C LEU A 201 -12.31 5.83 -17.33
N ALA A 202 -12.01 7.08 -17.71
CA ALA A 202 -12.70 7.75 -18.80
C ALA A 202 -12.44 7.08 -20.17
N GLY A 203 -11.28 6.42 -20.32
CA GLY A 203 -10.93 5.70 -21.56
C GLY A 203 -11.74 4.44 -21.83
N GLU A 204 -12.39 3.86 -20.82
CA GLU A 204 -13.24 2.67 -21.01
C GLU A 204 -14.50 2.95 -21.84
N SER A 205 -14.93 4.20 -21.93
CA SER A 205 -16.14 4.62 -22.63
C SER A 205 -15.95 4.89 -24.13
N ALA A 206 -14.81 4.53 -24.73
CA ALA A 206 -14.48 4.77 -26.15
C ALA A 206 -14.75 6.21 -26.65
N LEU A 207 -14.65 7.19 -25.76
CA LEU A 207 -14.89 8.61 -26.06
C LEU A 207 -13.74 9.20 -26.90
N PRO A 208 -14.03 10.19 -27.77
CA PRO A 208 -12.97 10.99 -28.41
C PRO A 208 -12.03 11.61 -27.38
N ALA A 209 -10.76 11.77 -27.71
CA ALA A 209 -9.73 12.26 -26.77
C ALA A 209 -10.12 13.57 -26.09
N ARG A 210 -10.77 14.51 -26.81
CA ARG A 210 -11.25 15.78 -26.28
C ARG A 210 -12.31 15.61 -25.18
N GLU A 211 -13.29 14.72 -25.42
CA GLU A 211 -14.35 14.47 -24.44
C GLU A 211 -13.83 13.67 -23.23
N ARG A 212 -12.91 12.73 -23.48
CA ARG A 212 -12.19 12.02 -22.42
C ARG A 212 -11.43 12.99 -21.52
N LEU A 213 -10.71 13.96 -22.11
CA LEU A 213 -10.00 15.00 -21.35
C LEU A 213 -10.98 15.86 -20.54
N ARG A 214 -12.06 16.31 -21.16
CA ARG A 214 -13.10 17.09 -20.49
C ARG A 214 -13.71 16.34 -19.30
N GLN A 215 -14.02 15.07 -19.47
CA GLN A 215 -14.56 14.22 -18.40
C GLN A 215 -13.54 14.04 -17.26
N THR A 216 -12.26 13.80 -17.58
CA THR A 216 -11.17 13.69 -16.61
C THR A 216 -11.04 14.99 -15.81
N LEU A 217 -10.98 16.14 -16.46
CA LEU A 217 -10.87 17.43 -15.80
C LEU A 217 -12.09 17.74 -14.93
N ARG A 218 -13.31 17.54 -15.45
CA ARG A 218 -14.54 17.79 -14.70
C ARG A 218 -14.63 16.94 -13.44
N ARG A 219 -14.30 15.64 -13.54
CA ARG A 219 -14.33 14.73 -12.40
C ARG A 219 -13.12 14.88 -11.48
N GLY A 220 -12.00 15.36 -11.99
CA GLY A 220 -10.80 15.67 -11.23
C GLY A 220 -10.86 16.97 -10.44
N LEU A 221 -11.71 17.92 -10.87
CA LEU A 221 -11.78 19.26 -10.26
C LEU A 221 -11.97 19.26 -8.73
N PRO A 222 -12.92 18.48 -8.14
CA PRO A 222 -13.08 18.50 -6.69
C PRO A 222 -11.83 17.99 -5.95
N TYR A 223 -11.12 17.03 -6.49
CA TYR A 223 -9.86 16.53 -5.92
C TYR A 223 -8.72 17.53 -6.07
N ALA A 224 -8.64 18.21 -7.22
CA ALA A 224 -7.65 19.27 -7.44
C ALA A 224 -7.86 20.43 -6.47
N LEU A 225 -9.12 20.86 -6.25
CA LEU A 225 -9.44 21.90 -5.27
C LEU A 225 -9.10 21.48 -3.85
N LEU A 226 -9.39 20.23 -3.47
CA LEU A 226 -9.04 19.67 -2.18
C LEU A 226 -7.52 19.60 -1.99
N PHE A 227 -6.80 19.12 -2.99
CA PHE A 227 -5.34 19.08 -2.99
C PHE A 227 -4.72 20.46 -2.83
N LEU A 228 -5.18 21.44 -3.63
CA LEU A 228 -4.71 22.82 -3.53
C LEU A 228 -5.02 23.43 -2.16
N GLY A 229 -6.21 23.18 -1.61
CA GLY A 229 -6.55 23.59 -0.26
C GLY A 229 -5.63 23.02 0.82
N ALA A 230 -5.35 21.71 0.74
CA ALA A 230 -4.41 21.04 1.66
C ALA A 230 -2.98 21.57 1.50
N ALA A 231 -2.53 21.78 0.27
CA ALA A 231 -1.21 22.33 -0.02
C ALA A 231 -1.07 23.78 0.46
N CYS A 232 -2.08 24.61 0.22
CA CYS A 232 -2.12 26.00 0.73
C CYS A 232 -2.11 26.02 2.26
N TRP A 233 -2.93 25.17 2.90
CA TRP A 233 -2.91 25.07 4.35
C TRP A 233 -1.51 24.71 4.88
N ARG A 234 -0.89 23.71 4.26
CA ARG A 234 0.44 23.24 4.66
C ARG A 234 1.54 24.28 4.42
N ALA A 235 1.48 25.00 3.30
CA ALA A 235 2.49 25.99 2.91
C ALA A 235 2.39 27.31 3.67
N PHE A 236 1.16 27.79 3.97
CA PHE A 236 0.96 29.15 4.43
C PHE A 236 0.39 29.25 5.86
N PHE A 237 -0.39 28.28 6.29
CA PHE A 237 -1.08 28.35 7.58
C PHE A 237 -0.43 27.48 8.65
N PHE A 238 0.13 26.32 8.27
CA PHE A 238 0.79 25.44 9.22
C PHE A 238 2.30 25.72 9.27
N ARG A 239 2.78 26.15 10.44
CA ARG A 239 4.21 26.35 10.67
C ARG A 239 4.78 25.16 11.44
N PHE A 240 5.80 24.51 10.88
CA PHE A 240 6.62 23.57 11.62
C PHE A 240 7.30 24.27 12.78
N GLN A 241 7.11 23.75 13.98
CA GLN A 241 7.78 24.27 15.18
C GLN A 241 9.09 23.54 15.50
N THR A 242 9.29 22.36 14.92
CA THR A 242 10.54 21.61 15.03
C THR A 242 11.52 22.08 13.95
N GLN A 243 12.54 22.84 14.36
CA GLN A 243 13.56 23.42 13.46
C GLN A 243 14.71 22.46 13.13
N ASN A 244 14.49 21.15 13.17
CA ASN A 244 15.53 20.15 13.02
C ASN A 244 16.03 19.94 11.57
N TYR A 245 15.40 20.60 10.59
CA TYR A 245 15.76 20.44 9.18
C TYR A 245 15.90 21.80 8.50
N GLU A 246 17.12 22.12 8.07
CA GLU A 246 17.32 23.23 7.14
C GLU A 246 16.84 22.81 5.75
N LEU A 247 16.12 23.71 5.07
CA LEU A 247 15.68 23.52 3.68
C LEU A 247 16.87 23.71 2.70
N GLY A 248 17.93 22.93 2.86
CA GLY A 248 19.14 23.02 2.05
C GLY A 248 18.88 22.94 0.54
N LEU A 249 17.81 22.23 0.13
CA LEU A 249 17.40 22.15 -1.28
C LEU A 249 17.00 23.52 -1.87
N LEU A 250 16.30 24.36 -1.09
CA LEU A 250 15.90 25.68 -1.55
C LEU A 250 17.11 26.59 -1.77
N THR A 251 18.07 26.54 -0.87
CA THR A 251 19.34 27.28 -0.98
C THR A 251 20.15 26.79 -2.19
N GLN A 252 20.21 25.48 -2.42
CA GLN A 252 20.88 24.89 -3.59
C GLN A 252 20.20 25.28 -4.91
N LEU A 253 18.86 25.29 -4.95
CA LEU A 253 18.11 25.74 -6.13
C LEU A 253 18.33 27.22 -6.43
N GLN A 254 18.50 28.06 -5.41
CA GLN A 254 18.81 29.48 -5.59
C GLN A 254 20.24 29.73 -6.06
N SER A 255 21.21 28.98 -5.53
CA SER A 255 22.63 29.17 -5.85
C SER A 255 23.09 28.49 -7.13
N ALA A 256 22.56 27.29 -7.46
CA ALA A 256 22.98 26.49 -8.61
C ALA A 256 21.78 25.71 -9.23
N PRO A 257 20.78 26.40 -9.82
CA PRO A 257 19.51 25.82 -10.22
C PRO A 257 19.63 24.63 -11.18
N LEU A 258 20.42 24.77 -12.25
CA LEU A 258 20.56 23.72 -13.27
C LEU A 258 21.25 22.47 -12.69
N ASN A 259 22.30 22.64 -11.92
CA ASN A 259 23.00 21.52 -11.28
C ASN A 259 22.10 20.80 -10.27
N THR A 260 21.37 21.54 -9.46
CA THR A 260 20.44 20.99 -8.46
C THR A 260 19.31 20.22 -9.16
N LEU A 261 18.73 20.76 -10.24
CA LEU A 261 17.70 20.06 -11.01
C LEU A 261 18.25 18.78 -11.67
N ALA A 262 19.46 18.81 -12.21
CA ALA A 262 20.11 17.62 -12.77
C ALA A 262 20.35 16.55 -11.72
N GLN A 263 20.82 16.95 -10.54
CA GLN A 263 21.00 16.03 -9.40
C GLN A 263 19.67 15.44 -8.90
N LEU A 264 18.63 16.24 -8.82
CA LEU A 264 17.29 15.76 -8.46
C LEU A 264 16.76 14.75 -9.48
N ALA A 265 16.90 15.05 -10.79
CA ALA A 265 16.48 14.15 -11.85
C ALA A 265 17.25 12.82 -11.77
N TRP A 266 18.56 12.88 -11.57
CA TRP A 266 19.38 11.68 -11.37
C TRP A 266 18.96 10.89 -10.13
N THR A 267 18.71 11.58 -9.00
CA THR A 267 18.23 10.94 -7.77
C THR A 267 16.92 10.20 -8.01
N VAL A 268 15.95 10.82 -8.70
CA VAL A 268 14.68 10.18 -9.04
C VAL A 268 14.90 8.91 -9.89
N VAL A 269 15.75 8.98 -10.92
CA VAL A 269 16.05 7.81 -11.77
C VAL A 269 16.69 6.69 -10.95
N ARG A 270 17.69 7.03 -10.12
CA ARG A 270 18.36 6.07 -9.24
C ARG A 270 17.39 5.43 -8.26
N ASP A 271 16.56 6.24 -7.60
CA ASP A 271 15.64 5.76 -6.57
C ASP A 271 14.53 4.90 -7.19
N VAL A 272 14.02 5.25 -8.38
CA VAL A 272 13.10 4.39 -9.14
C VAL A 272 13.75 3.03 -9.44
N PHE A 273 15.03 3.02 -9.87
CA PHE A 273 15.75 1.77 -10.11
C PHE A 273 15.94 0.94 -8.83
N VAL A 274 16.37 1.59 -7.74
CA VAL A 274 16.57 0.92 -6.44
C VAL A 274 15.26 0.35 -5.91
N VAL A 275 14.17 1.12 -5.94
CA VAL A 275 12.86 0.66 -5.46
C VAL A 275 12.29 -0.46 -6.34
N SER A 276 12.45 -0.35 -7.67
CA SER A 276 11.85 -1.32 -8.60
C SER A 276 12.64 -2.63 -8.72
N PHE A 277 13.96 -2.58 -8.62
CA PHE A 277 14.85 -3.72 -8.88
C PHE A 277 15.82 -4.00 -7.73
N GLY A 278 16.47 -2.97 -7.20
CA GLY A 278 17.48 -3.10 -6.16
C GLY A 278 16.93 -3.74 -4.88
N ALA A 279 15.74 -3.33 -4.45
CA ALA A 279 15.07 -3.89 -3.28
C ALA A 279 14.84 -5.41 -3.44
N TRP A 280 14.40 -5.86 -4.61
CA TRP A 280 14.23 -7.29 -4.89
C TRP A 280 15.55 -8.04 -4.92
N ALA A 281 16.62 -7.43 -5.42
CA ALA A 281 17.96 -8.03 -5.38
C ALA A 281 18.45 -8.24 -3.93
N HIS A 282 18.06 -7.38 -3.00
CA HIS A 282 18.36 -7.57 -1.57
C HIS A 282 17.67 -8.80 -0.97
N ALA A 283 16.49 -9.18 -1.43
CA ALA A 283 15.78 -10.37 -0.96
C ALA A 283 16.54 -11.67 -1.24
N PHE A 284 17.43 -11.67 -2.24
CA PHE A 284 18.26 -12.84 -2.59
C PHE A 284 19.61 -12.87 -1.86
N ARG A 285 19.92 -11.86 -1.05
CA ARG A 285 21.13 -11.89 -0.23
C ARG A 285 20.95 -12.88 0.90
N LEU A 286 21.90 -13.82 1.00
CA LEU A 286 21.94 -14.74 2.11
C LEU A 286 22.25 -13.99 3.41
N PRO A 287 21.60 -14.34 4.53
CA PRO A 287 21.95 -13.80 5.83
C PRO A 287 23.42 -14.11 6.15
N ASP A 288 24.16 -13.11 6.64
CA ASP A 288 25.56 -13.30 7.02
C ASP A 288 25.65 -14.23 8.22
N ALA A 289 26.33 -15.37 8.04
CA ALA A 289 26.51 -16.40 9.07
C ALA A 289 27.34 -15.91 10.27
N ALA A 290 28.15 -14.85 10.09
CA ALA A 290 28.89 -14.23 11.18
C ALA A 290 28.02 -13.38 12.10
N VAL A 291 26.91 -12.84 11.57
CA VAL A 291 25.98 -11.97 12.30
C VAL A 291 24.77 -12.72 12.81
N PHE A 292 24.27 -13.68 12.02
CA PHE A 292 23.03 -14.42 12.31
C PHE A 292 23.34 -15.84 12.77
N GLY A 293 22.72 -16.28 13.86
CA GLY A 293 22.86 -17.65 14.33
C GLY A 293 22.28 -18.69 13.37
N ALA A 294 22.73 -19.94 13.50
CA ALA A 294 22.33 -21.06 12.64
C ALA A 294 20.80 -21.23 12.52
N ARG A 295 20.05 -20.99 13.60
CA ARG A 295 18.58 -21.06 13.60
C ARG A 295 17.93 -20.04 12.66
N THR A 296 18.45 -18.79 12.61
CA THR A 296 17.97 -17.74 11.72
C THR A 296 18.19 -18.12 10.26
N ILE A 297 19.37 -18.68 9.95
CA ILE A 297 19.72 -19.13 8.59
C ILE A 297 18.82 -20.29 8.17
N GLN A 298 18.59 -21.27 9.08
CA GLN A 298 17.69 -22.40 8.81
C GLN A 298 16.26 -21.94 8.57
N LEU A 299 15.75 -21.01 9.40
CA LEU A 299 14.40 -20.44 9.22
C LEU A 299 14.30 -19.69 7.88
N PHE A 300 15.29 -18.86 7.54
CA PHE A 300 15.35 -18.18 6.26
C PHE A 300 15.31 -19.16 5.08
N ALA A 301 16.15 -20.19 5.11
CA ALA A 301 16.19 -21.22 4.07
C ALA A 301 14.85 -21.96 3.96
N ALA A 302 14.23 -22.31 5.09
CA ALA A 302 12.92 -22.97 5.11
C ALA A 302 11.82 -22.08 4.51
N LEU A 303 11.80 -20.78 4.86
CA LEU A 303 10.83 -19.83 4.32
C LEU A 303 11.00 -19.61 2.82
N VAL A 304 12.24 -19.45 2.34
CA VAL A 304 12.54 -19.31 0.90
C VAL A 304 12.10 -20.56 0.14
N THR A 305 12.42 -21.75 0.68
CA THR A 305 12.02 -23.02 0.06
C THR A 305 10.51 -23.20 0.02
N ALA A 306 9.82 -22.85 1.11
CA ALA A 306 8.35 -22.90 1.17
C ALA A 306 7.72 -21.90 0.17
N ALA A 307 8.22 -20.68 0.11
CA ALA A 307 7.74 -19.67 -0.84
C ALA A 307 7.96 -20.11 -2.30
N ALA A 308 9.15 -20.62 -2.63
CA ALA A 308 9.45 -21.14 -3.95
C ALA A 308 8.55 -22.33 -4.31
N GLY A 309 8.33 -23.27 -3.36
CA GLY A 309 7.45 -24.42 -3.53
C GLY A 309 5.99 -24.02 -3.77
N LEU A 310 5.47 -23.10 -2.98
CA LEU A 310 4.10 -22.57 -3.13
C LEU A 310 3.92 -21.82 -4.46
N THR A 311 4.89 -21.01 -4.84
CA THR A 311 4.88 -20.29 -6.12
C THR A 311 4.91 -21.26 -7.30
N SER A 312 5.80 -22.28 -7.25
CA SER A 312 5.91 -23.31 -8.29
C SER A 312 4.62 -24.13 -8.41
N LEU A 313 4.01 -24.50 -7.27
CA LEU A 313 2.73 -25.18 -7.23
C LEU A 313 1.63 -24.33 -7.88
N TYR A 314 1.53 -23.05 -7.50
CA TYR A 314 0.55 -22.11 -8.05
C TYR A 314 0.71 -21.97 -9.57
N LEU A 315 1.94 -21.70 -10.05
CA LEU A 315 2.21 -21.59 -11.49
C LEU A 315 1.93 -22.88 -12.25
N GLY A 316 2.19 -24.02 -11.63
CA GLY A 316 1.84 -25.34 -12.19
C GLY A 316 0.34 -25.55 -12.34
N LEU A 317 -0.45 -25.07 -11.34
CA LEU A 317 -1.91 -25.17 -11.35
C LEU A 317 -2.55 -24.25 -12.40
N THR A 318 -2.08 -23.00 -12.51
CA THR A 318 -2.58 -22.02 -13.49
C THR A 318 -2.27 -22.42 -14.93
N ARG A 319 -1.07 -22.96 -15.20
CA ARG A 319 -0.70 -23.48 -16.54
C ARG A 319 -1.54 -24.70 -16.93
N ALA A 320 -1.85 -25.58 -15.99
CA ALA A 320 -2.68 -26.75 -16.23
C ALA A 320 -4.14 -26.36 -16.58
N GLU A 321 -4.61 -25.25 -16.04
CA GLU A 321 -5.96 -24.69 -16.31
C GLU A 321 -6.02 -24.03 -17.69
N SER A 322 -5.01 -23.24 -18.07
CA SER A 322 -4.89 -22.62 -19.40
C SER A 322 -4.81 -23.69 -20.51
N ALA A 323 -4.01 -24.72 -20.33
CA ALA A 323 -3.88 -25.83 -21.29
C ALA A 323 -5.17 -26.64 -21.46
N ARG A 324 -6.05 -26.66 -20.43
CA ARG A 324 -7.39 -27.28 -20.53
C ARG A 324 -8.40 -26.41 -21.24
N ALA A 325 -8.36 -25.10 -21.05
CA ALA A 325 -9.25 -24.16 -21.72
C ALA A 325 -9.03 -24.15 -23.24
N GLU A 326 -7.81 -24.42 -23.69
CA GLU A 326 -7.40 -24.51 -25.10
C GLU A 326 -7.64 -25.90 -25.74
N SER A 327 -8.02 -26.93 -24.94
CA SER A 327 -8.22 -28.26 -25.50
C SER A 327 -9.49 -28.34 -26.33
N PRO A 328 -9.47 -28.93 -27.56
CA PRO A 328 -10.63 -29.02 -28.45
C PRO A 328 -11.86 -29.75 -27.85
N ARG A 329 -11.68 -30.53 -26.79
CA ARG A 329 -12.76 -31.23 -26.09
C ARG A 329 -13.66 -30.31 -25.25
N ALA A 330 -13.24 -29.12 -24.91
CA ALA A 330 -14.07 -28.13 -24.20
C ALA A 330 -15.09 -27.42 -25.11
N ALA A 331 -14.86 -27.44 -26.42
CA ALA A 331 -15.74 -26.81 -27.40
C ALA A 331 -17.08 -27.59 -27.60
N TRP A 332 -17.14 -28.86 -27.27
CA TRP A 332 -18.30 -29.72 -27.46
C TRP A 332 -19.23 -29.82 -26.23
N ALA A 333 -18.86 -29.22 -25.12
CA ALA A 333 -19.60 -29.31 -23.84
C ALA A 333 -20.51 -28.08 -23.57
N LYS A 334 -20.87 -27.29 -24.58
CA LYS A 334 -21.93 -26.30 -24.42
C LYS A 334 -23.25 -26.99 -24.73
N PRO A 335 -24.17 -27.21 -23.74
CA PRO A 335 -25.51 -27.61 -24.06
C PRO A 335 -26.17 -26.46 -24.83
N ALA A 336 -26.66 -26.76 -26.03
CA ALA A 336 -27.65 -25.94 -26.71
C ALA A 336 -28.89 -25.89 -25.81
N LEU A 337 -29.06 -24.80 -25.11
CA LEU A 337 -30.34 -24.44 -24.51
C LEU A 337 -30.97 -23.40 -25.41
N LEU A 338 -31.98 -23.88 -26.15
CA LEU A 338 -33.03 -23.12 -26.78
C LEU A 338 -33.74 -22.21 -25.78
#